data_756f87f3109b0b4dbcbeda5295517ffe
#
_entry.id   756f87f3109b0b4dbcbeda5295517ffe
#
_cell.length_a   1.000
_cell.length_b   1.000
_cell.length_c   1.000
_cell.angle_alpha   90.00
_cell.angle_beta   90.00
_cell.angle_gamma   90.00
#
_symmetry.space_group_name_H-M   'P 1'
#
loop_
_entity.id
_entity.type
_entity.pdbx_description
1 polymer ?
#
loop_
_entity_poly.entity_id
_entity_poly.type
_entity_poly.pdbx_seq_one_letter_code
_entity_poly.pdbx_strand_id
1 'polypeptide(L)'
;YDCVTNHLKNRFGFDFTISNELEFSRSVATGEVKIPSLFLSDDQSQCKHDYCKLNALINICSRYEVDLKNTLVIGDGENDICCIRKAGIGISFCSTNVMVDSVADYIIKKRDFQKLIPLVR
;
A
#
# COMPACT_ATOMS: atom_id res chain seq x y z
N TYR A 1 5.88 -8.29 7.01
CA TYR A 1 6.09 -7.93 8.42
C TYR A 1 7.15 -6.85 8.54
N ASP A 2 7.09 -6.08 9.62
CA ASP A 2 7.94 -4.91 9.90
C ASP A 2 9.44 -5.23 9.88
N CYS A 3 9.86 -6.38 10.38
CA CYS A 3 11.26 -6.81 10.33
C CYS A 3 11.81 -6.92 8.90
N VAL A 4 10.98 -7.35 7.94
CA VAL A 4 11.35 -7.44 6.52
C VAL A 4 11.28 -6.07 5.86
N THR A 5 10.19 -5.34 6.05
CA THR A 5 9.98 -4.04 5.39
C THR A 5 10.98 -2.99 5.87
N ASN A 6 11.35 -2.99 7.16
CA ASN A 6 12.39 -2.12 7.69
C ASN A 6 13.77 -2.43 7.08
N HIS A 7 14.09 -3.71 6.89
CA HIS A 7 15.32 -4.11 6.20
C HIS A 7 15.32 -3.59 4.75
N LEU A 8 14.23 -3.77 4.01
CA LEU A 8 14.10 -3.30 2.64
C LEU A 8 14.13 -1.77 2.54
N LYS A 9 13.48 -1.07 3.47
CA LYS A 9 13.53 0.38 3.57
C LYS A 9 14.98 0.88 3.63
N ASN A 10 15.76 0.33 4.54
CA ASN A 10 17.15 0.75 4.72
C ASN A 10 18.02 0.39 3.52
N ARG A 11 17.78 -0.77 2.90
CA ARG A 11 18.55 -1.24 1.76
C ARG A 11 18.29 -0.44 0.48
N PHE A 12 17.04 -0.06 0.24
CA PHE A 12 16.62 0.59 -1.01
C PHE A 12 16.31 2.08 -0.85
N GLY A 13 16.42 2.62 0.36
CA GLY A 13 16.21 4.05 0.61
C GLY A 13 14.75 4.50 0.46
N PHE A 14 13.78 3.66 0.86
CA PHE A 14 12.39 4.08 0.91
C PHE A 14 12.19 5.12 2.01
N ASP A 15 11.36 6.13 1.77
CA ASP A 15 11.10 7.18 2.75
C ASP A 15 10.44 6.62 4.01
N PHE A 16 9.48 5.69 3.85
CA PHE A 16 8.85 4.99 4.96
C PHE A 16 8.27 3.62 4.52
N THR A 17 7.89 2.83 5.51
CA THR A 17 7.15 1.57 5.33
C THR A 17 6.04 1.47 6.36
N ILE A 18 4.93 0.85 5.97
CA ILE A 18 3.84 0.45 6.88
C ILE A 18 3.54 -1.01 6.61
N SER A 19 3.59 -1.82 7.66
CA SER A 19 3.33 -3.26 7.56
C SER A 19 2.89 -3.82 8.91
N ASN A 20 2.35 -5.01 8.90
CA ASN A 20 2.02 -5.72 10.14
C ASN A 20 3.29 -5.93 10.97
N GLU A 21 3.15 -5.74 12.28
CA GLU A 21 4.23 -5.97 13.24
C GLU A 21 4.18 -7.42 13.73
N LEU A 22 5.31 -8.11 13.67
CA LEU A 22 5.45 -9.45 14.22
C LEU A 22 6.08 -9.37 15.61
N GLU A 23 5.38 -9.92 16.62
CA GLU A 23 5.90 -9.93 17.97
C GLU A 23 7.02 -10.95 18.14
N PHE A 24 8.08 -10.53 18.84
CA PHE A 24 9.19 -11.40 19.24
C PHE A 24 9.35 -11.41 20.77
N SER A 25 9.59 -12.58 21.32
CA SER A 25 10.01 -12.77 22.70
C SER A 25 11.32 -13.54 22.72
N ARG A 26 12.37 -12.98 23.35
CA ARG A 26 13.70 -13.56 23.41
C ARG A 26 14.25 -14.02 22.06
N SER A 27 14.07 -13.17 21.04
CA SER A 27 14.49 -13.40 19.62
C SER A 27 13.74 -14.54 18.90
N VAL A 28 12.64 -15.01 19.45
CA VAL A 28 11.76 -16.01 18.81
C VAL A 28 10.41 -15.34 18.51
N ALA A 29 9.90 -15.52 17.29
CA ALA A 29 8.57 -15.04 16.95
C ALA A 29 7.50 -15.77 17.78
N THR A 30 6.61 -15.01 18.42
CA THR A 30 5.53 -15.57 19.25
C THR A 30 4.36 -16.08 18.44
N GLY A 31 4.22 -15.60 17.20
CA GLY A 31 3.07 -15.84 16.34
C GLY A 31 2.01 -14.75 16.45
N GLU A 32 2.12 -13.83 17.41
CA GLU A 32 1.25 -12.68 17.51
C GLU A 32 1.57 -11.64 16.43
N VAL A 33 0.53 -11.12 15.78
CA VAL A 33 0.64 -10.12 14.71
C VAL A 33 -0.25 -8.93 15.05
N LYS A 34 0.35 -7.74 15.05
CA LYS A 34 -0.39 -6.49 15.21
C LYS A 34 -0.57 -5.81 13.86
N ILE A 35 -1.83 -5.51 13.54
CA ILE A 35 -2.18 -4.74 12.34
C ILE A 35 -2.04 -3.25 12.67
N PRO A 36 -1.34 -2.45 11.83
CA PRO A 36 -1.27 -1.01 11.99
C PRO A 36 -2.66 -0.37 12.00
N SER A 37 -2.91 0.54 12.94
CA SER A 37 -4.18 1.27 13.05
C SER A 37 -4.53 2.03 11.77
N LEU A 38 -3.54 2.48 11.00
CA LEU A 38 -3.73 3.15 9.70
C LEU A 38 -4.40 2.26 8.63
N PHE A 39 -4.39 0.93 8.80
CA PHE A 39 -5.09 0.01 7.90
C PHE A 39 -6.51 -0.31 8.36
N LEU A 40 -6.85 0.05 9.58
CA LEU A 40 -8.18 -0.17 10.16
C LEU A 40 -9.02 1.09 10.02
N SER A 41 -10.34 0.93 9.86
CA SER A 41 -11.24 2.07 9.86
C SER A 41 -11.68 2.43 11.28
N ASP A 42 -11.88 3.72 11.49
CA ASP A 42 -12.48 4.32 12.67
C ASP A 42 -13.54 5.35 12.28
N ASP A 43 -14.08 6.07 13.23
CA ASP A 43 -15.13 7.08 12.99
C ASP A 43 -14.64 8.26 12.13
N GLN A 44 -13.35 8.54 12.12
CA GLN A 44 -12.73 9.63 11.36
C GLN A 44 -12.21 9.18 9.97
N SER A 45 -12.22 7.88 9.71
CA SER A 45 -11.69 7.32 8.47
C SER A 45 -12.54 7.69 7.26
N GLN A 46 -11.90 8.10 6.17
CA GLN A 46 -12.57 8.35 4.90
C GLN A 46 -13.04 7.05 4.22
N CYS A 47 -12.30 5.97 4.42
CA CYS A 47 -12.71 4.63 4.00
C CYS A 47 -13.24 3.84 5.20
N LYS A 48 -14.40 3.23 5.05
CA LYS A 48 -15.10 2.48 6.10
C LYS A 48 -14.96 0.95 5.97
N HIS A 49 -14.15 0.46 5.05
CA HIS A 49 -13.81 -0.96 5.00
C HIS A 49 -13.00 -1.34 6.24
N ASP A 50 -13.27 -2.49 6.83
CA ASP A 50 -12.61 -2.96 8.06
C ASP A 50 -11.08 -2.98 7.94
N TYR A 51 -10.57 -3.34 6.76
CA TYR A 51 -9.17 -3.31 6.42
C TYR A 51 -8.97 -2.67 5.04
N CYS A 52 -8.32 -1.49 5.01
CA CYS A 52 -8.08 -0.75 3.77
C CYS A 52 -6.84 0.12 3.86
N LYS A 53 -6.02 0.12 2.84
CA LYS A 53 -4.80 0.93 2.80
C LYS A 53 -5.05 2.41 2.47
N LEU A 54 -6.26 2.79 2.05
CA LEU A 54 -6.56 4.19 1.68
C LEU A 54 -6.34 5.17 2.83
N ASN A 55 -6.74 4.80 4.06
CA ASN A 55 -6.56 5.67 5.21
C ASN A 55 -5.07 5.93 5.51
N ALA A 56 -4.23 4.91 5.31
CA ALA A 56 -2.78 5.05 5.39
C ALA A 56 -2.24 5.99 4.30
N LEU A 57 -2.67 5.82 3.05
CA LEU A 57 -2.27 6.69 1.94
C LEU A 57 -2.64 8.16 2.20
N ILE A 58 -3.87 8.43 2.65
CA ILE A 58 -4.33 9.78 2.99
C ILE A 58 -3.47 10.37 4.11
N ASN A 59 -3.19 9.63 5.17
CA ASN A 59 -2.35 10.08 6.28
C ASN A 59 -0.94 10.44 5.81
N ILE A 60 -0.34 9.61 4.96
CA ILE A 60 0.98 9.84 4.40
C ILE A 60 0.97 11.09 3.50
N CYS A 61 0.02 11.19 2.58
CA CYS A 61 -0.12 12.35 1.71
C CYS A 61 -0.26 13.66 2.50
N SER A 62 -1.07 13.64 3.56
CA SER A 62 -1.21 14.79 4.45
C SER A 62 0.10 15.16 5.14
N ARG A 63 0.86 14.17 5.63
CA ARG A 63 2.14 14.39 6.32
C ARG A 63 3.21 15.01 5.41
N TYR A 64 3.21 14.64 4.13
CA TYR A 64 4.18 15.13 3.15
C TYR A 64 3.63 16.27 2.28
N GLU A 65 2.43 16.78 2.58
CA GLU A 65 1.76 17.86 1.82
C GLU A 65 1.62 17.53 0.34
N VAL A 66 1.33 16.27 0.02
CA VAL A 66 1.11 15.78 -1.35
C VAL A 66 -0.38 15.60 -1.60
N ASP A 67 -0.90 16.15 -2.69
CA ASP A 67 -2.26 15.87 -3.13
C ASP A 67 -2.35 14.41 -3.66
N LEU A 68 -3.44 13.71 -3.35
CA LEU A 68 -3.70 12.36 -3.87
C LEU A 68 -3.62 12.29 -5.39
N LYS A 69 -3.98 13.35 -6.09
CA LYS A 69 -3.88 13.45 -7.56
C LYS A 69 -2.44 13.40 -8.07
N ASN A 70 -1.47 13.70 -7.19
CA ASN A 70 -0.05 13.66 -7.51
C ASN A 70 0.61 12.36 -7.05
N THR A 71 -0.20 11.34 -6.73
CA THR A 71 0.30 10.02 -6.33
C THR A 71 0.18 9.00 -7.46
N LEU A 72 1.11 8.06 -7.47
CA LEU A 72 1.02 6.83 -8.24
C LEU A 72 0.92 5.67 -7.27
N VAL A 73 -0.12 4.85 -7.40
CA VAL A 73 -0.36 3.68 -6.55
C VAL A 73 -0.30 2.41 -7.37
N ILE A 74 0.43 1.44 -6.87
CA ILE A 74 0.56 0.11 -7.47
C ILE A 74 0.03 -0.91 -6.46
N GLY A 75 -0.89 -1.76 -6.88
CA GLY A 75 -1.45 -2.78 -6.01
C GLY A 75 -1.93 -4.02 -6.78
N ASP A 76 -2.16 -5.10 -6.06
CA ASP A 76 -2.59 -6.40 -6.62
C ASP A 76 -3.78 -7.00 -5.87
N GLY A 77 -4.09 -6.51 -4.69
CA GLY A 77 -5.06 -7.07 -3.75
C GLY A 77 -6.31 -6.21 -3.52
N GLU A 78 -7.29 -6.82 -2.89
CA GLU A 78 -8.58 -6.18 -2.58
C GLU A 78 -8.42 -4.93 -1.70
N ASN A 79 -7.51 -4.96 -0.74
CA ASN A 79 -7.22 -3.86 0.16
C ASN A 79 -6.50 -2.66 -0.51
N ASP A 80 -6.09 -2.81 -1.78
CA ASP A 80 -5.50 -1.76 -2.60
C ASP A 80 -6.52 -1.02 -3.46
N ILE A 81 -7.73 -1.59 -3.66
CA ILE A 81 -8.75 -1.07 -4.58
C ILE A 81 -9.04 0.42 -4.34
N CYS A 82 -9.26 0.81 -3.08
CA CYS A 82 -9.57 2.19 -2.75
C CYS A 82 -8.41 3.14 -3.02
N CYS A 83 -7.17 2.71 -2.78
CA CYS A 83 -5.96 3.48 -3.08
C CYS A 83 -5.80 3.67 -4.59
N ILE A 84 -5.91 2.58 -5.35
CA ILE A 84 -5.80 2.59 -6.82
C ILE A 84 -6.83 3.54 -7.42
N ARG A 85 -8.09 3.49 -6.95
CA ARG A 85 -9.18 4.34 -7.45
C ARG A 85 -8.98 5.82 -7.14
N LYS A 86 -8.34 6.16 -6.01
CA LYS A 86 -8.22 7.54 -5.50
C LYS A 86 -6.90 8.21 -5.86
N ALA A 87 -5.91 7.46 -6.29
CA ALA A 87 -4.63 7.99 -6.73
C ALA A 87 -4.77 8.84 -8.01
N GLY A 88 -3.78 9.64 -8.29
CA GLY A 88 -3.65 10.32 -9.58
C GLY A 88 -3.38 9.36 -10.72
N ILE A 89 -2.61 8.29 -10.46
CA ILE A 89 -2.41 7.15 -11.36
C ILE A 89 -2.53 5.88 -10.53
N GLY A 90 -3.53 5.06 -10.83
CA GLY A 90 -3.74 3.76 -10.22
C GLY A 90 -3.33 2.60 -11.13
N ILE A 91 -2.51 1.70 -10.64
CA ILE A 91 -1.96 0.58 -11.42
C ILE A 91 -2.30 -0.75 -10.77
N SER A 92 -2.97 -1.63 -11.51
CA SER A 92 -3.11 -3.05 -11.18
C SER A 92 -1.86 -3.79 -11.66
N PHE A 93 -1.11 -4.38 -10.72
CA PHE A 93 0.14 -5.08 -11.03
C PHE A 93 0.03 -6.56 -10.71
N CYS A 94 -0.04 -7.39 -11.76
CA CYS A 94 -0.14 -8.86 -11.65
C CYS A 94 -1.30 -9.35 -10.79
N SER A 95 -2.36 -8.55 -10.64
CA SER A 95 -3.56 -8.95 -9.91
C SER A 95 -4.28 -10.10 -10.61
N THR A 96 -4.81 -11.03 -9.83
CA THR A 96 -5.77 -12.05 -10.25
C THR A 96 -7.22 -11.64 -9.95
N ASN A 97 -7.40 -10.51 -9.27
CA ASN A 97 -8.71 -9.99 -8.88
C ASN A 97 -9.20 -8.98 -9.93
N VAL A 98 -10.28 -9.33 -10.62
CA VAL A 98 -10.89 -8.48 -11.65
C VAL A 98 -11.38 -7.13 -11.13
N MET A 99 -11.72 -7.03 -9.83
CA MET A 99 -12.14 -5.77 -9.22
C MET A 99 -10.98 -4.79 -9.10
N VAL A 100 -9.76 -5.28 -8.85
CA VAL A 100 -8.54 -4.45 -8.86
C VAL A 100 -8.27 -3.92 -10.26
N ASP A 101 -8.38 -4.78 -11.28
CA ASP A 101 -8.22 -4.38 -12.67
C ASP A 101 -9.26 -3.33 -13.10
N SER A 102 -10.52 -3.47 -12.65
CA SER A 102 -11.62 -2.60 -13.05
C SER A 102 -11.51 -1.15 -12.58
N VAL A 103 -10.70 -0.89 -11.55
CA VAL A 103 -10.54 0.45 -10.96
C VAL A 103 -9.20 1.10 -11.32
N ALA A 104 -8.32 0.37 -12.00
CA ALA A 104 -6.98 0.84 -12.35
C ALA A 104 -6.97 1.59 -13.68
N ASP A 105 -6.14 2.63 -13.78
CA ASP A 105 -5.86 3.34 -15.03
C ASP A 105 -4.99 2.49 -15.96
N TYR A 106 -4.09 1.68 -15.39
CA TYR A 106 -3.20 0.77 -16.11
C TYR A 106 -3.20 -0.62 -15.51
N ILE A 107 -3.18 -1.64 -16.37
CA ILE A 107 -3.13 -3.05 -15.98
C ILE A 107 -1.84 -3.67 -16.51
N ILE A 108 -0.99 -4.16 -15.61
CA ILE A 108 0.27 -4.82 -15.95
C ILE A 108 0.19 -6.27 -15.48
N LYS A 109 0.11 -7.21 -16.42
CA LYS A 109 0.02 -8.66 -16.14
C LYS A 109 1.37 -9.38 -16.11
N LYS A 110 2.41 -8.77 -16.68
CA LYS A 110 3.76 -9.32 -16.64
C LYS A 110 4.52 -8.77 -15.43
N ARG A 111 5.20 -9.63 -14.66
CA ARG A 111 6.06 -9.27 -13.52
C ARG A 111 7.32 -8.55 -14.00
N ASP A 112 7.16 -7.33 -14.47
CA ASP A 112 8.20 -6.50 -15.03
C ASP A 112 7.97 -5.03 -14.65
N PHE A 113 8.68 -4.56 -13.64
CA PHE A 113 8.59 -3.17 -13.16
C PHE A 113 9.11 -2.15 -14.16
N GLN A 114 9.88 -2.54 -15.17
CA GLN A 114 10.33 -1.62 -16.22
C GLN A 114 9.14 -1.00 -16.97
N LYS A 115 8.01 -1.69 -17.01
CA LYS A 115 6.76 -1.18 -17.61
C LYS A 115 6.15 0.00 -16.86
N LEU A 116 6.58 0.25 -15.63
CA LEU A 116 6.16 1.39 -14.82
C LEU A 116 6.93 2.67 -15.15
N ILE A 117 8.17 2.54 -15.65
CA ILE A 117 9.07 3.68 -15.89
C ILE A 117 8.44 4.78 -16.76
N PRO A 118 7.74 4.47 -17.87
CA PRO A 118 7.10 5.49 -18.69
C PRO A 118 5.95 6.24 -17.98
N LEU A 119 5.38 5.64 -16.94
CA LEU A 119 4.22 6.19 -16.21
C LEU A 119 4.62 7.16 -15.08
N VAL A 120 5.90 7.16 -14.68
CA VAL A 120 6.45 8.02 -13.62
C VAL A 120 7.28 9.20 -14.16
N ARG A 121 7.35 9.36 -15.46
CA ARG A 121 8.11 10.42 -16.12
C ARG A 121 7.22 11.58 -16.56
#